data_3979c44f233e737a6e65d04a91e648ca
#
_entry.id   3979c44f233e737a6e65d04a91e648ca
#
_cell.length_a   1.000
_cell.length_b   1.000
_cell.length_c   1.000
_cell.angle_alpha   90.00
_cell.angle_beta   90.00
_cell.angle_gamma   90.00
#
_symmetry.space_group_name_H-M   'P 1'
#
loop_
_entity.id
_entity.type
_entity.pdbx_description
1 polymer ?
#
loop_
_entity_poly.entity_id
_entity_poly.type
_entity_poly.pdbx_seq_one_letter_code
_entity_poly.pdbx_strand_id
1 'polypeptide(L)'
;MGWYESMKKFTCEQMFRGKPITAAFTVTDHGVQIGLFGGDKPHIGAVGVADPAGKITVTQFEGHKEGGLCQHWCEELFKAVNCPVVVSVGIHYDNASKEEILQVVEISNVLLGIGIQKLQSI
;
A
#
# COMPACT_ATOMS: atom_id res chain seq x y z
N MET A 1 20.48 -18.78 -11.32
CA MET A 1 19.64 -18.52 -11.13
C MET A 1 19.16 -17.70 -10.56
N GLY A 2 18.59 -17.58 -10.60
CA GLY A 2 18.25 -16.81 -10.06
C GLY A 2 17.20 -16.37 -9.29
N TRP A 3 17.52 -15.78 -8.32
CA TRP A 3 16.71 -15.08 -7.46
C TRP A 3 15.88 -14.07 -8.18
N TYR A 4 16.36 -13.42 -9.20
CA TYR A 4 15.61 -12.46 -9.96
C TYR A 4 14.40 -13.07 -10.64
N GLU A 5 14.43 -14.35 -10.91
CA GLU A 5 13.31 -15.03 -11.57
C GLU A 5 12.12 -15.19 -10.65
N SER A 6 12.37 -15.20 -9.32
CA SER A 6 11.32 -15.33 -8.33
C SER A 6 10.76 -13.98 -7.87
N MET A 7 11.34 -12.87 -8.32
CA MET A 7 10.95 -11.56 -7.87
C MET A 7 10.33 -10.75 -9.01
N LYS A 8 9.16 -10.20 -8.76
CA LYS A 8 8.45 -9.36 -9.73
C LYS A 8 8.09 -8.02 -9.12
N LYS A 9 8.05 -6.99 -9.93
CA LYS A 9 7.71 -5.64 -9.50
C LYS A 9 6.71 -5.02 -10.46
N PHE A 10 5.77 -4.28 -9.92
CA PHE A 10 4.88 -3.46 -10.72
C PHE A 10 4.38 -2.28 -9.91
N THR A 11 3.89 -1.26 -10.59
CA THR A 11 3.27 -0.09 -9.95
C THR A 11 1.92 0.18 -10.57
N CYS A 12 1.06 0.79 -9.77
CA CYS A 12 -0.14 1.43 -10.29
C CYS A 12 -0.26 2.79 -9.62
N GLU A 13 -0.84 3.74 -10.34
CA GLU A 13 -0.96 5.09 -9.80
C GLU A 13 -2.18 5.82 -10.34
N GLN A 14 -2.60 6.83 -9.61
CA GLN A 14 -3.68 7.74 -10.03
C GLN A 14 -3.33 9.14 -9.58
N MET A 15 -3.54 10.10 -10.48
CA MET A 15 -3.30 11.51 -10.18
C MET A 15 -4.41 12.08 -9.30
N PHE A 16 -4.03 12.94 -8.36
CA PHE A 16 -4.94 13.72 -7.57
C PHE A 16 -4.29 15.07 -7.29
N ARG A 17 -4.98 16.16 -7.59
CA ARG A 17 -4.46 17.52 -7.43
C ARG A 17 -3.08 17.72 -8.12
N GLY A 18 -2.89 17.13 -9.27
CA GLY A 18 -1.66 17.26 -10.03
C GLY A 18 -0.46 16.47 -9.49
N LYS A 19 -0.63 15.67 -8.46
CA LYS A 19 0.41 14.83 -7.87
C LYS A 19 -0.07 13.38 -7.80
N PRO A 20 0.79 12.40 -8.09
CA PRO A 20 0.34 11.02 -8.11
C PRO A 20 0.23 10.42 -6.72
N ILE A 21 -0.69 9.47 -6.60
CA ILE A 21 -0.70 8.48 -5.53
C ILE A 21 -0.25 7.20 -6.20
N THR A 22 0.84 6.62 -5.71
CA THR A 22 1.47 5.46 -6.35
C THR A 22 1.54 4.29 -5.37
N ALA A 23 1.14 3.13 -5.84
CA ALA A 23 1.32 1.87 -5.13
C ALA A 23 2.39 1.06 -5.88
N ALA A 24 3.50 0.78 -5.21
CA ALA A 24 4.60 0.01 -5.77
C ALA A 24 4.65 -1.36 -5.09
N PHE A 25 4.55 -2.41 -5.89
CA PHE A 25 4.49 -3.79 -5.42
C PHE A 25 5.78 -4.51 -5.74
N THR A 26 6.33 -5.22 -4.76
CA THR A 26 7.43 -6.16 -4.96
C THR A 26 6.94 -7.52 -4.50
N VAL A 27 6.92 -8.47 -5.42
CA VAL A 27 6.44 -9.83 -5.18
C VAL A 27 7.64 -10.77 -5.12
N THR A 28 7.77 -11.48 -4.01
CA THR A 28 8.82 -12.48 -3.80
C THR A 28 8.21 -13.87 -3.81
N ASP A 29 9.02 -14.90 -3.54
CA ASP A 29 8.51 -16.27 -3.46
C ASP A 29 7.44 -16.45 -2.40
N HIS A 30 7.62 -15.83 -1.25
CA HIS A 30 6.75 -16.05 -0.10
C HIS A 30 6.36 -14.74 0.58
N GLY A 31 6.10 -13.71 -0.19
CA GLY A 31 5.70 -12.44 0.39
C GLY A 31 5.48 -11.34 -0.61
N VAL A 32 4.78 -10.31 -0.18
CA VAL A 32 4.51 -9.11 -0.98
C VAL A 32 4.84 -7.89 -0.15
N GLN A 33 5.57 -6.97 -0.75
CA GLN A 33 5.91 -5.70 -0.10
C GLN A 33 5.34 -4.56 -0.94
N ILE A 34 4.65 -3.63 -0.28
CA ILE A 34 3.99 -2.53 -0.96
C ILE A 34 4.41 -1.20 -0.33
N GLY A 35 4.71 -0.22 -1.20
CA GLY A 35 4.83 1.16 -0.79
C GLY A 35 3.70 1.97 -1.41
N LEU A 36 2.87 2.60 -0.57
CA LEU A 36 1.76 3.45 -1.00
C LEU A 36 2.11 4.89 -0.61
N PHE A 37 2.52 5.67 -1.59
CA PHE A 37 3.02 7.01 -1.36
C PHE A 37 2.39 8.01 -2.30
N GLY A 38 2.29 9.27 -1.87
CA GLY A 38 1.77 10.27 -2.79
C GLY A 38 1.61 11.65 -2.21
N GLY A 39 1.19 12.55 -3.09
CA GLY A 39 0.87 13.92 -2.74
C GLY A 39 2.04 14.87 -2.83
N ASP A 40 1.90 16.00 -2.16
CA ASP A 40 2.92 17.06 -2.16
C ASP A 40 4.17 16.67 -1.37
N LYS A 41 3.99 15.81 -0.36
CA LYS A 41 5.10 15.38 0.51
C LYS A 41 4.98 13.89 0.81
N PRO A 42 5.40 13.03 -0.15
CA PRO A 42 5.44 11.60 0.14
C PRO A 42 6.37 11.33 1.33
N HIS A 43 5.95 10.43 2.20
CA HIS A 43 6.70 10.14 3.42
C HIS A 43 6.36 8.72 3.89
N ILE A 44 6.88 8.32 5.03
CA ILE A 44 6.44 7.07 5.69
C ILE A 44 5.75 7.47 6.98
N GLY A 45 4.43 7.28 7.04
CA GLY A 45 3.62 7.61 8.21
C GLY A 45 3.18 6.40 9.00
N ALA A 46 3.07 5.24 8.34
CA ALA A 46 2.72 3.99 9.01
C ALA A 46 3.31 2.81 8.25
N VAL A 47 3.61 1.75 8.99
CA VAL A 47 4.08 0.48 8.42
C VAL A 47 3.27 -0.65 9.04
N GLY A 48 2.73 -1.50 8.19
CA GLY A 48 1.96 -2.66 8.61
C GLY A 48 2.59 -3.96 8.15
N VAL A 49 2.40 -4.99 8.93
CA VAL A 49 2.90 -6.33 8.63
C VAL A 49 1.78 -7.33 8.88
N ALA A 50 1.53 -8.20 7.91
CA ALA A 50 0.77 -9.41 8.12
C ALA A 50 1.75 -10.56 8.15
N ASP A 51 1.84 -11.27 9.28
CA ASP A 51 2.75 -12.40 9.40
C ASP A 51 2.22 -13.64 8.66
N PRO A 52 2.98 -14.73 8.60
CA PRO A 52 2.51 -15.93 7.87
C PRO A 52 1.18 -16.49 8.33
N ALA A 53 0.80 -16.25 9.59
CA ALA A 53 -0.49 -16.70 10.14
C ALA A 53 -1.61 -15.69 9.89
N GLY A 54 -1.31 -14.53 9.31
CA GLY A 54 -2.29 -13.49 9.04
C GLY A 54 -2.49 -12.52 10.20
N LYS A 55 -1.65 -12.58 11.22
CA LYS A 55 -1.70 -11.59 12.29
C LYS A 55 -1.15 -10.28 11.80
N ILE A 56 -1.93 -9.20 11.99
CA ILE A 56 -1.57 -7.88 11.50
C ILE A 56 -1.10 -7.00 12.65
N THR A 57 0.05 -6.36 12.43
CA THR A 57 0.63 -5.38 13.35
C THR A 57 0.89 -4.11 12.56
N VAL A 58 0.46 -2.97 13.10
CA VAL A 58 0.67 -1.67 12.46
C VAL A 58 1.39 -0.74 13.42
N THR A 59 2.43 -0.07 12.92
CA THR A 59 3.10 1.01 13.62
C THR A 59 2.76 2.31 12.92
N GLN A 60 2.08 3.21 13.62
CA GLN A 60 1.79 4.55 13.11
C GLN A 60 2.74 5.52 13.78
N PHE A 61 3.44 6.31 12.98
CA PHE A 61 4.41 7.27 13.52
C PHE A 61 3.69 8.50 14.07
N GLU A 62 4.30 9.15 15.04
CA GLU A 62 3.75 10.32 15.70
C GLU A 62 3.43 11.41 14.68
N GLY A 63 2.27 12.04 14.83
CA GLY A 63 1.83 13.11 13.93
C GLY A 63 1.23 12.64 12.60
N HIS A 64 1.15 11.33 12.37
CA HIS A 64 0.62 10.76 11.13
C HIS A 64 -0.68 9.99 11.40
N LYS A 65 -1.49 9.77 10.36
CA LYS A 65 -2.82 9.17 10.49
C LYS A 65 -3.08 8.03 9.51
N GLU A 66 -2.04 7.47 8.94
CA GLU A 66 -2.17 6.46 7.89
C GLU A 66 -2.38 5.03 8.42
N GLY A 67 -2.42 4.85 9.75
CA GLY A 67 -2.50 3.51 10.35
C GLY A 67 -3.72 2.70 9.92
N GLY A 68 -4.89 3.34 9.85
CA GLY A 68 -6.13 2.67 9.44
C GLY A 68 -6.08 2.19 7.98
N LEU A 69 -5.57 3.03 7.09
CA LEU A 69 -5.40 2.67 5.70
C LEU A 69 -4.38 1.54 5.55
N CYS A 70 -3.28 1.63 6.28
CA CYS A 70 -2.24 0.61 6.31
C CYS A 70 -2.80 -0.75 6.76
N GLN A 71 -3.59 -0.76 7.83
CA GLN A 71 -4.21 -2.00 8.34
C GLN A 71 -5.17 -2.60 7.31
N HIS A 72 -6.00 -1.79 6.71
CA HIS A 72 -6.95 -2.24 5.69
C HIS A 72 -6.24 -2.90 4.51
N TRP A 73 -5.16 -2.28 4.03
CA TRP A 73 -4.36 -2.84 2.95
C TRP A 73 -3.74 -4.18 3.33
N CYS A 74 -3.21 -4.29 4.56
CA CYS A 74 -2.65 -5.56 5.04
C CYS A 74 -3.71 -6.65 5.09
N GLU A 75 -4.90 -6.33 5.59
CA GLU A 75 -6.01 -7.28 5.70
C GLU A 75 -6.43 -7.81 4.33
N GLU A 76 -6.69 -6.91 3.39
CA GLU A 76 -7.18 -7.28 2.06
C GLU A 76 -6.12 -8.00 1.24
N LEU A 77 -4.88 -7.57 1.34
CA LEU A 77 -3.78 -8.23 0.64
C LEU A 77 -3.53 -9.63 1.18
N PHE A 78 -3.54 -9.80 2.50
CA PHE A 78 -3.35 -11.13 3.08
C PHE A 78 -4.45 -12.10 2.64
N LYS A 79 -5.70 -11.66 2.60
CA LYS A 79 -6.81 -12.48 2.10
C LYS A 79 -6.56 -12.91 0.64
N ALA A 80 -5.98 -12.03 -0.16
CA ALA A 80 -5.78 -12.28 -1.58
C ALA A 80 -4.61 -13.21 -1.87
N VAL A 81 -3.51 -13.11 -1.11
CA VAL A 81 -2.26 -13.80 -1.44
C VAL A 81 -1.87 -14.88 -0.42
N ASN A 82 -2.43 -14.86 0.76
CA ASN A 82 -2.18 -15.84 1.81
C ASN A 82 -0.69 -16.09 2.08
N CYS A 83 0.10 -15.02 2.12
CA CYS A 83 1.53 -15.04 2.43
C CYS A 83 1.87 -13.74 3.16
N PRO A 84 3.05 -13.62 3.78
CA PRO A 84 3.41 -12.39 4.49
C PRO A 84 3.29 -11.14 3.62
N VAL A 85 2.79 -10.07 4.22
CA VAL A 85 2.58 -8.79 3.55
C VAL A 85 3.22 -7.69 4.38
N VAL A 86 3.93 -6.77 3.73
CA VAL A 86 4.43 -5.54 4.36
C VAL A 86 3.90 -4.36 3.57
N VAL A 87 3.31 -3.40 4.26
CA VAL A 87 2.78 -2.17 3.64
C VAL A 87 3.35 -0.97 4.35
N SER A 88 3.98 -0.07 3.59
CA SER A 88 4.39 1.25 4.08
C SER A 88 3.49 2.29 3.42
N VAL A 89 2.96 3.22 4.20
CA VAL A 89 2.02 4.23 3.69
C VAL A 89 2.47 5.62 4.10
N GLY A 90 2.47 6.55 3.14
CA GLY A 90 2.72 7.95 3.44
C GLY A 90 2.22 8.85 2.32
N ILE A 91 1.04 9.45 2.51
CA ILE A 91 0.40 10.34 1.56
C ILE A 91 0.11 11.66 2.25
N HIS A 92 0.53 12.77 1.63
CA HIS A 92 0.24 14.09 2.17
C HIS A 92 -0.07 15.08 1.06
N TYR A 93 -1.24 15.68 1.14
CA TYR A 93 -1.64 16.82 0.31
C TYR A 93 -1.81 18.04 1.21
N ASP A 94 -1.11 19.13 0.87
CA ASP A 94 -1.16 20.35 1.66
C ASP A 94 -2.59 20.89 1.76
N ASN A 95 -2.99 21.26 2.98
CA ASN A 95 -4.30 21.86 3.26
C ASN A 95 -5.50 21.05 2.73
N ALA A 96 -5.40 19.73 2.76
CA ALA A 96 -6.48 18.88 2.29
C ALA A 96 -7.73 19.02 3.17
N SER A 97 -8.87 19.17 2.53
CA SER A 97 -10.16 19.16 3.21
C SER A 97 -10.54 17.74 3.62
N LYS A 98 -11.55 17.60 4.48
CA LYS A 98 -12.08 16.28 4.83
C LYS A 98 -12.53 15.51 3.59
N GLU A 99 -13.19 16.19 2.65
CA GLU A 99 -13.64 15.56 1.40
C GLU A 99 -12.47 15.07 0.58
N GLU A 100 -11.40 15.86 0.50
CA GLU A 100 -10.21 15.48 -0.23
C GLU A 100 -9.49 14.29 0.42
N ILE A 101 -9.46 14.24 1.75
CA ILE A 101 -8.90 13.09 2.46
C ILE A 101 -9.70 11.82 2.14
N LEU A 102 -11.03 11.92 2.11
CA LEU A 102 -11.88 10.77 1.73
C LEU A 102 -11.63 10.35 0.28
N GLN A 103 -11.44 11.31 -0.62
CA GLN A 103 -11.10 11.00 -2.01
C GLN A 103 -9.75 10.28 -2.12
N VAL A 104 -8.76 10.68 -1.33
CA VAL A 104 -7.46 10.01 -1.28
C VAL A 104 -7.63 8.56 -0.82
N VAL A 105 -8.45 8.33 0.20
CA VAL A 105 -8.75 6.96 0.66
C VAL A 105 -9.44 6.15 -0.43
N GLU A 106 -10.41 6.73 -1.14
CA GLU A 106 -11.08 6.05 -2.25
C GLU A 106 -10.12 5.68 -3.37
N ILE A 107 -9.25 6.62 -3.75
CA ILE A 107 -8.22 6.38 -4.76
C ILE A 107 -7.29 5.25 -4.30
N SER A 108 -6.86 5.29 -3.06
CA SER A 108 -6.00 4.26 -2.49
C SER A 108 -6.67 2.88 -2.58
N ASN A 109 -7.96 2.80 -2.27
CA ASN A 109 -8.70 1.54 -2.35
C ASN A 109 -8.90 1.06 -3.79
N VAL A 110 -9.03 1.95 -4.74
CA VAL A 110 -9.04 1.58 -6.16
C VAL A 110 -7.69 0.98 -6.56
N LEU A 111 -6.60 1.59 -6.14
CA LEU A 111 -5.26 1.05 -6.40
C LEU A 111 -5.05 -0.30 -5.74
N LEU A 112 -5.60 -0.51 -4.55
CA LEU A 112 -5.57 -1.81 -3.87
C LEU A 112 -6.27 -2.88 -4.71
N GLY A 113 -7.45 -2.59 -5.20
CA GLY A 113 -8.20 -3.52 -6.06
C GLY A 113 -7.45 -3.88 -7.34
N ILE A 114 -6.87 -2.88 -7.99
CA ILE A 114 -6.04 -3.08 -9.19
C ILE A 114 -4.83 -3.94 -8.86
N GLY A 115 -4.15 -3.65 -7.77
CA GLY A 115 -2.98 -4.40 -7.33
C GLY A 115 -3.30 -5.85 -7.02
N ILE A 116 -4.41 -6.09 -6.30
CA ILE A 116 -4.86 -7.46 -5.98
C ILE A 116 -5.16 -8.23 -7.26
N GLN A 117 -5.88 -7.62 -8.20
CA GLN A 117 -6.19 -8.26 -9.47
C GLN A 117 -4.92 -8.66 -10.21
N LYS A 118 -3.93 -7.78 -10.21
CA LYS A 118 -2.64 -8.06 -10.85
C LYS A 118 -1.88 -9.17 -10.13
N LEU A 119 -1.88 -9.17 -8.80
CA LEU A 119 -1.25 -10.22 -8.01
C LEU A 119 -1.84 -11.59 -8.31
N GLN A 120 -3.15 -11.65 -8.48
CA GLN A 120 -3.85 -12.91 -8.77
C GLN A 120 -3.63 -13.41 -10.19
N SER A 121 -3.12 -12.57 -11.08
CA SER A 121 -2.84 -12.93 -12.47
C SER A 121 -1.38 -13.28 -12.74
N ILE A 122 -0.53 -13.15 -11.75
CA ILE A 122 0.91 -13.44 -11.89
C ILE A 122 1.18 -14.95 -11.83
#